data_fd16c10904413e513d09f9c55335470f
#
_entry.id   fd16c10904413e513d09f9c55335470f
#
_cell.length_a   1.000
_cell.length_b   1.000
_cell.length_c   1.000
_cell.angle_alpha   90.00
_cell.angle_beta   90.00
_cell.angle_gamma   90.00
#
_symmetry.space_group_name_H-M   'P 1'
#
loop_
_entity.id
_entity.type
_entity.pdbx_description
1 polymer ?
#
loop_
_entity_poly.entity_id
_entity_poly.type
_entity_poly.pdbx_seq_one_letter_code
_entity_poly.pdbx_strand_id
1 'polypeptide(L)'
;MCIRDRFKLVEPLRKLFKDEVRKVGAALGLPDEIIKRHPFPGPGLAIRILGEVNNEKLNCLRDADWIVRDEIKKAGLYNDIWQAFAVLLPVKTVGVMGDKRTYSWPIVLRCVSSEDGMTADWSKIPFQILERIANRIVNEVISVNRVVYDITSKPPGTIEWE
;
A
#
# COMPACT_ATOMS: atom_id res chain seq x y z
N MET A 1 0.17 -10.89 -31.05
CA MET A 1 -0.13 -12.33 -30.79
C MET A 1 0.17 -12.63 -29.33
N CYS A 2 -0.85 -12.79 -28.52
CA CYS A 2 -0.68 -13.03 -27.09
C CYS A 2 -0.07 -14.40 -26.81
N ILE A 3 0.90 -14.49 -25.88
CA ILE A 3 1.48 -15.76 -25.40
C ILE A 3 0.38 -16.76 -24.97
N ARG A 4 -0.76 -16.23 -24.50
CA ARG A 4 -1.95 -16.99 -24.09
C ARG A 4 -2.46 -17.97 -25.16
N ASP A 5 -2.26 -17.68 -26.44
CA ASP A 5 -2.75 -18.51 -27.55
C ASP A 5 -1.90 -19.77 -27.78
N ARG A 6 -0.74 -19.90 -27.11
CA ARG A 6 0.19 -21.02 -27.28
C ARG A 6 0.19 -22.01 -26.13
N PHE A 7 -0.40 -21.66 -24.98
CA PHE A 7 -0.37 -22.49 -23.79
C PHE A 7 -1.77 -22.95 -23.39
N LYS A 8 -1.86 -24.21 -22.96
CA LYS A 8 -3.08 -24.72 -22.32
C LYS A 8 -3.17 -24.12 -20.92
N LEU A 9 -4.20 -23.31 -20.68
CA LEU A 9 -4.45 -22.71 -19.39
C LEU A 9 -5.08 -23.73 -18.43
N VAL A 10 -4.54 -23.79 -17.21
CA VAL A 10 -5.10 -24.55 -16.09
C VAL A 10 -5.53 -23.55 -15.04
N GLU A 11 -6.84 -23.34 -14.92
CA GLU A 11 -7.43 -22.33 -14.01
C GLU A 11 -8.43 -23.00 -13.05
N PRO A 12 -7.97 -23.79 -12.08
CA PRO A 12 -8.85 -24.55 -11.18
C PRO A 12 -9.76 -23.65 -10.32
N LEU A 13 -9.35 -22.41 -10.07
CA LEU A 13 -10.07 -21.44 -9.23
C LEU A 13 -10.94 -20.46 -10.02
N ARG A 14 -11.07 -20.61 -11.34
CA ARG A 14 -11.74 -19.64 -12.24
C ARG A 14 -13.17 -19.29 -11.86
N LYS A 15 -13.87 -20.18 -11.18
CA LYS A 15 -15.28 -20.02 -10.80
C LYS A 15 -15.46 -19.52 -9.36
N LEU A 16 -14.37 -19.27 -8.64
CA LEU A 16 -14.40 -18.86 -7.25
C LEU A 16 -14.13 -17.36 -7.12
N PHE A 17 -14.83 -16.70 -6.21
CA PHE A 17 -14.51 -15.37 -5.77
C PHE A 17 -13.30 -15.38 -4.82
N LYS A 18 -12.71 -14.21 -4.58
CA LYS A 18 -11.46 -14.10 -3.82
C LYS A 18 -11.57 -14.58 -2.37
N ASP A 19 -12.71 -14.36 -1.72
CA ASP A 19 -13.00 -14.86 -0.38
C ASP A 19 -13.14 -16.37 -0.34
N GLU A 20 -13.75 -16.97 -1.38
CA GLU A 20 -13.85 -18.42 -1.54
C GLU A 20 -12.48 -19.05 -1.77
N VAL A 21 -11.63 -18.44 -2.60
CA VAL A 21 -10.23 -18.86 -2.80
C VAL A 21 -9.47 -18.87 -1.48
N ARG A 22 -9.68 -17.87 -0.62
CA ARG A 22 -9.08 -17.83 0.73
C ARG A 22 -9.56 -18.97 1.62
N LYS A 23 -10.84 -19.31 1.57
CA LYS A 23 -11.41 -20.47 2.29
C LYS A 23 -10.80 -21.79 1.81
N VAL A 24 -10.64 -21.95 0.50
CA VAL A 24 -9.95 -23.12 -0.07
C VAL A 24 -8.50 -23.17 0.39
N GLY A 25 -7.79 -22.05 0.39
CA GLY A 25 -6.42 -21.96 0.91
C GLY A 25 -6.31 -22.41 2.37
N ALA A 26 -7.25 -21.95 3.22
CA ALA A 26 -7.31 -22.38 4.62
C ALA A 26 -7.57 -23.90 4.75
N ALA A 27 -8.49 -24.45 3.96
CA ALA A 27 -8.78 -25.88 3.95
C ALA A 27 -7.59 -26.73 3.48
N LEU A 28 -6.73 -26.16 2.64
CA LEU A 28 -5.48 -26.79 2.18
C LEU A 28 -4.31 -26.61 3.17
N GLY A 29 -4.52 -25.95 4.31
CA GLY A 29 -3.49 -25.75 5.34
C GLY A 29 -2.47 -24.67 5.02
N LEU A 30 -2.77 -23.72 4.14
CA LEU A 30 -1.89 -22.58 3.90
C LEU A 30 -1.80 -21.71 5.16
N PRO A 31 -0.62 -21.12 5.47
CA PRO A 31 -0.45 -20.22 6.60
C PRO A 31 -1.35 -18.97 6.48
N ASP A 32 -1.86 -18.51 7.61
CA ASP A 32 -2.69 -17.30 7.70
C ASP A 32 -2.04 -16.06 7.06
N GLU A 33 -0.72 -15.95 7.16
CA GLU A 33 0.05 -14.85 6.55
C GLU A 33 -0.09 -14.79 5.02
N ILE A 34 -0.29 -15.93 4.38
CA ILE A 34 -0.54 -16.01 2.93
C ILE A 34 -2.01 -15.72 2.63
N ILE A 35 -2.91 -16.35 3.39
CA ILE A 35 -4.37 -16.27 3.17
C ILE A 35 -4.89 -14.85 3.41
N LYS A 36 -4.43 -14.22 4.52
CA LYS A 36 -4.88 -12.88 4.96
C LYS A 36 -4.03 -11.73 4.40
N ARG A 37 -3.10 -12.04 3.49
CA ARG A 37 -2.27 -10.99 2.89
C ARG A 37 -3.12 -9.94 2.19
N HIS A 38 -2.79 -8.66 2.45
CA HIS A 38 -3.39 -7.54 1.72
C HIS A 38 -3.27 -7.72 0.20
N PRO A 39 -4.24 -7.28 -0.58
CA PRO A 39 -4.10 -7.22 -2.03
C PRO A 39 -2.83 -6.46 -2.42
N PHE A 40 -2.10 -6.99 -3.41
CA PHE A 40 -0.92 -6.34 -3.94
C PHE A 40 -1.03 -6.28 -5.46
N PRO A 41 -0.84 -5.12 -6.07
CA PRO A 41 -1.02 -4.96 -7.51
C PRO A 41 0.01 -5.77 -8.31
N GLY A 42 -0.40 -6.25 -9.49
CA GLY A 42 0.47 -7.03 -10.38
C GLY A 42 1.77 -6.30 -10.76
N PRO A 43 1.74 -4.98 -11.10
CA PRO A 43 2.95 -4.21 -11.39
C PRO A 43 3.84 -3.93 -10.15
N GLY A 44 3.41 -4.29 -8.96
CA GLY A 44 4.15 -4.08 -7.73
C GLY A 44 4.16 -2.63 -7.25
N LEU A 45 5.24 -2.22 -6.59
CA LEU A 45 5.37 -0.86 -6.05
C LEU A 45 5.46 0.22 -7.12
N ALA A 46 5.73 -0.13 -8.37
CA ALA A 46 5.88 0.84 -9.46
C ALA A 46 4.65 1.75 -9.63
N ILE A 47 3.43 1.20 -9.53
CA ILE A 47 2.19 1.98 -9.64
C ILE A 47 1.91 2.90 -8.44
N ARG A 48 2.72 2.81 -7.39
CA ARG A 48 2.65 3.68 -6.21
C ARG A 48 3.70 4.80 -6.25
N ILE A 49 4.43 4.91 -7.37
CA ILE A 49 5.30 6.03 -7.69
C ILE A 49 4.63 6.79 -8.84
N LEU A 50 4.01 7.92 -8.56
CA LEU A 50 3.39 8.72 -9.60
C LEU A 50 4.46 9.31 -10.52
N GLY A 51 4.30 9.09 -11.83
CA GLY A 51 5.23 9.53 -12.86
C GLY A 51 6.45 8.62 -13.03
N GLU A 52 7.61 9.19 -13.35
CA GLU A 52 8.81 8.42 -13.67
C GLU A 52 9.31 7.58 -12.50
N VAL A 53 9.50 6.28 -12.75
CA VAL A 53 10.04 5.31 -11.81
C VAL A 53 11.55 5.22 -11.96
N ASN A 54 12.29 5.42 -10.87
CA ASN A 54 13.74 5.21 -10.80
C ASN A 54 14.14 4.55 -9.49
N ASN A 55 15.39 4.12 -9.38
CA ASN A 55 15.88 3.38 -8.22
C ASN A 55 15.80 4.20 -6.91
N GLU A 56 16.04 5.51 -6.97
CA GLU A 56 15.98 6.38 -5.80
C GLU A 56 14.56 6.43 -5.22
N LYS A 57 13.58 6.72 -6.06
CA LYS A 57 12.16 6.75 -5.68
C LYS A 57 11.66 5.38 -5.22
N LEU A 58 12.11 4.30 -5.91
CA LEU A 58 11.71 2.95 -5.57
C LEU A 58 12.23 2.52 -4.18
N ASN A 59 13.47 2.85 -3.86
CA ASN A 59 14.03 2.57 -2.54
C ASN A 59 13.33 3.40 -1.46
N CYS A 60 13.14 4.71 -1.70
CA CYS A 60 12.39 5.59 -0.81
C CYS A 60 10.99 5.05 -0.51
N LEU A 61 10.23 4.67 -1.55
CA LEU A 61 8.90 4.12 -1.38
C LEU A 61 8.91 2.76 -0.68
N ARG A 62 9.87 1.89 -0.96
CA ARG A 62 9.99 0.57 -0.32
C ARG A 62 10.21 0.69 1.18
N ASP A 63 11.08 1.60 1.59
CA ASP A 63 11.37 1.84 3.01
C ASP A 63 10.13 2.44 3.72
N ALA A 64 9.47 3.42 3.09
CA ALA A 64 8.24 4.02 3.62
C ALA A 64 7.10 2.98 3.72
N ASP A 65 6.88 2.18 2.69
CA ASP A 65 5.83 1.15 2.67
C ASP A 65 6.08 0.05 3.71
N TRP A 66 7.36 -0.29 3.94
CA TRP A 66 7.73 -1.24 4.99
C TRP A 66 7.35 -0.70 6.37
N ILE A 67 7.65 0.57 6.68
CA ILE A 67 7.30 1.22 7.95
C ILE A 67 5.78 1.23 8.15
N VAL A 68 5.01 1.58 7.12
CA VAL A 68 3.54 1.56 7.19
C VAL A 68 3.03 0.18 7.59
N ARG A 69 3.48 -0.86 6.90
CA ARG A 69 3.03 -2.23 7.19
C ARG A 69 3.48 -2.73 8.56
N ASP A 70 4.68 -2.38 8.99
CA ASP A 70 5.22 -2.74 10.31
C ASP A 70 4.39 -2.12 11.44
N GLU A 71 4.11 -0.81 11.37
CA GLU A 71 3.31 -0.11 12.39
C GLU A 71 1.84 -0.59 12.42
N ILE A 72 1.23 -0.84 11.27
CA ILE A 72 -0.12 -1.39 11.18
C ILE A 72 -0.19 -2.80 11.79
N LYS A 73 0.83 -3.64 11.55
CA LYS A 73 0.93 -4.98 12.18
C LYS A 73 1.12 -4.89 13.68
N LYS A 74 2.05 -4.04 14.15
CA LYS A 74 2.30 -3.83 15.59
C LYS A 74 1.08 -3.29 16.33
N ALA A 75 0.26 -2.51 15.65
CA ALA A 75 -0.99 -2.00 16.21
C ALA A 75 -2.13 -3.04 16.22
N GLY A 76 -1.94 -4.24 15.66
CA GLY A 76 -2.97 -5.26 15.54
C GLY A 76 -4.04 -4.97 14.49
N LEU A 77 -3.88 -3.92 13.67
CA LEU A 77 -4.90 -3.45 12.73
C LEU A 77 -4.82 -4.14 11.35
N TYR A 78 -3.82 -4.98 11.13
CA TYR A 78 -3.54 -5.56 9.81
C TYR A 78 -4.71 -6.34 9.23
N ASN A 79 -5.45 -7.06 10.05
CA ASN A 79 -6.58 -7.87 9.60
C ASN A 79 -7.89 -7.08 9.45
N ASP A 80 -7.97 -5.89 10.07
CA ASP A 80 -9.17 -5.04 10.06
C ASP A 80 -9.17 -4.07 8.86
N ILE A 81 -8.02 -3.92 8.22
CA ILE A 81 -7.81 -3.04 7.07
C ILE A 81 -7.73 -3.90 5.81
N TRP A 82 -8.48 -3.54 4.77
CA TRP A 82 -8.42 -4.22 3.47
C TRP A 82 -7.04 -4.07 2.82
N GLN A 83 -6.51 -2.84 2.81
CA GLN A 83 -5.22 -2.52 2.23
C GLN A 83 -4.62 -1.26 2.88
N ALA A 84 -3.34 -1.32 3.25
CA ALA A 84 -2.57 -0.19 3.75
C ALA A 84 -1.23 -0.13 3.00
N PHE A 85 -0.88 1.04 2.50
CA PHE A 85 0.34 1.24 1.71
C PHE A 85 0.76 2.71 1.63
N ALA A 86 1.98 2.93 1.19
CA ALA A 86 2.54 4.23 0.88
C ALA A 86 2.48 4.54 -0.62
N VAL A 87 2.33 5.82 -0.98
CA VAL A 87 2.42 6.34 -2.36
C VAL A 87 3.41 7.50 -2.38
N LEU A 88 4.31 7.52 -3.37
CA LEU A 88 5.28 8.59 -3.55
C LEU A 88 4.81 9.56 -4.62
N LEU A 89 4.69 10.84 -4.24
CA LEU A 89 4.31 11.90 -5.19
C LEU A 89 5.54 12.43 -5.94
N PRO A 90 5.39 12.82 -7.22
CA PRO A 90 6.50 13.27 -8.08
C PRO A 90 6.93 14.72 -7.82
N VAL A 91 6.44 15.34 -6.75
CA VAL A 91 6.74 16.72 -6.38
C VAL A 91 7.63 16.75 -5.14
N LYS A 92 8.46 17.80 -5.01
CA LYS A 92 9.24 18.03 -3.80
C LYS A 92 8.60 19.13 -2.96
N THR A 93 8.53 18.91 -1.67
CA THR A 93 8.00 19.87 -0.69
C THR A 93 9.12 20.44 0.16
N VAL A 94 8.90 21.65 0.65
CA VAL A 94 9.84 22.30 1.57
C VAL A 94 9.76 21.66 2.93
N GLY A 95 10.91 21.34 3.49
CA GLY A 95 11.10 20.93 4.88
C GLY A 95 12.19 21.77 5.54
N VAL A 96 12.34 21.63 6.84
CA VAL A 96 13.40 22.24 7.63
C VAL A 96 14.14 21.13 8.38
N MET A 97 15.46 21.11 8.27
CA MET A 97 16.32 20.19 9.00
C MET A 97 17.45 21.00 9.63
N GLY A 98 17.40 21.18 10.95
CA GLY A 98 18.22 22.17 11.64
C GLY A 98 17.88 23.58 11.10
N ASP A 99 18.90 24.37 10.75
CA ASP A 99 18.75 25.73 10.21
C ASP A 99 18.64 25.80 8.68
N LYS A 100 18.56 24.65 8.00
CA LYS A 100 18.55 24.58 6.53
C LYS A 100 17.21 24.16 5.98
N ARG A 101 16.79 24.80 4.89
CA ARG A 101 15.66 24.34 4.08
C ARG A 101 16.06 23.12 3.28
N THR A 102 15.19 22.12 3.28
CA THR A 102 15.32 20.90 2.49
C THR A 102 14.18 20.78 1.50
N TYR A 103 14.41 20.06 0.40
CA TYR A 103 13.40 19.75 -0.61
C TYR A 103 13.37 18.24 -0.79
N SER A 104 12.31 17.61 -0.30
CA SER A 104 12.16 16.15 -0.30
C SER A 104 10.77 15.74 -0.73
N TRP A 105 10.58 14.46 -1.02
CA TRP A 105 9.28 13.95 -1.45
C TRP A 105 8.29 13.84 -0.29
N PRO A 106 7.02 14.17 -0.51
CA PRO A 106 5.96 13.76 0.40
C PRO A 106 5.55 12.31 0.10
N ILE A 107 5.21 11.61 1.16
CA ILE A 107 4.58 10.29 1.10
C ILE A 107 3.10 10.45 1.43
N VAL A 108 2.24 9.85 0.60
CA VAL A 108 0.83 9.67 0.93
C VAL A 108 0.65 8.31 1.59
N LEU A 109 0.02 8.30 2.74
CA LEU A 109 -0.45 7.09 3.39
C LEU A 109 -1.87 6.80 2.93
N ARG A 110 -2.10 5.64 2.35
CA ARG A 110 -3.40 5.16 1.91
C ARG A 110 -3.77 3.90 2.70
N CYS A 111 -4.82 4.01 3.53
CA CYS A 111 -5.41 2.87 4.22
C CYS A 111 -6.90 2.84 3.91
N VAL A 112 -7.39 1.71 3.44
CA VAL A 112 -8.79 1.54 3.06
C VAL A 112 -9.40 0.30 3.68
N SER A 113 -10.68 0.41 4.00
CA SER A 113 -11.56 -0.69 4.40
C SER A 113 -12.53 -0.98 3.26
N SER A 114 -12.70 -2.25 2.93
CA SER A 114 -13.60 -2.72 1.87
C SER A 114 -13.94 -4.19 2.12
N GLU A 115 -15.04 -4.65 1.56
CA GLU A 115 -15.42 -6.08 1.57
C GLU A 115 -14.98 -6.77 0.27
N ASP A 116 -15.23 -6.16 -0.86
CA ASP A 116 -15.03 -6.75 -2.18
C ASP A 116 -14.08 -5.95 -3.12
N GLY A 117 -13.67 -4.76 -2.70
CA GLY A 117 -12.85 -3.84 -3.50
C GLY A 117 -13.64 -3.04 -4.53
N MET A 118 -14.95 -3.24 -4.67
CA MET A 118 -15.80 -2.45 -5.57
C MET A 118 -16.04 -1.06 -5.02
N THR A 119 -16.39 -1.00 -3.73
CA THR A 119 -16.45 0.22 -2.95
C THR A 119 -15.43 0.14 -1.80
N ALA A 120 -14.91 1.28 -1.39
CA ALA A 120 -14.00 1.36 -0.26
C ALA A 120 -14.14 2.70 0.45
N ASP A 121 -14.01 2.66 1.77
CA ASP A 121 -13.85 3.88 2.55
C ASP A 121 -12.43 3.96 3.10
N TRP A 122 -11.96 5.17 3.44
CA TRP A 122 -10.69 5.32 4.13
C TRP A 122 -10.79 4.75 5.54
N SER A 123 -9.77 4.03 5.98
CA SER A 123 -9.74 3.43 7.32
C SER A 123 -9.44 4.50 8.37
N LYS A 124 -10.23 4.53 9.44
CA LYS A 124 -10.07 5.48 10.55
C LYS A 124 -8.98 5.01 11.50
N ILE A 125 -7.74 5.14 11.06
CA ILE A 125 -6.57 4.77 11.87
C ILE A 125 -6.46 5.71 13.09
N PRO A 126 -6.24 5.20 14.31
CA PRO A 126 -6.00 6.04 15.48
C PRO A 126 -4.87 7.03 15.25
N PHE A 127 -5.05 8.30 15.66
CA PHE A 127 -4.06 9.36 15.42
C PHE A 127 -2.68 9.03 15.95
N GLN A 128 -2.58 8.33 17.08
CA GLN A 128 -1.29 7.91 17.66
C GLN A 128 -0.52 6.95 16.75
N ILE A 129 -1.25 6.13 15.98
CA ILE A 129 -0.62 5.22 14.99
C ILE A 129 -0.16 6.02 13.78
N LEU A 130 -1.00 6.94 13.26
CA LEU A 130 -0.64 7.83 12.16
C LEU A 130 0.59 8.68 12.53
N GLU A 131 0.63 9.21 13.74
CA GLU A 131 1.76 9.98 14.26
C GLU A 131 3.05 9.14 14.28
N ARG A 132 3.01 7.90 14.79
CA ARG A 132 4.16 7.02 14.80
C ARG A 132 4.66 6.68 13.40
N ILE A 133 3.73 6.36 12.48
CA ILE A 133 4.07 6.10 11.08
C ILE A 133 4.76 7.32 10.47
N ALA A 134 4.17 8.51 10.63
CA ALA A 134 4.71 9.74 10.08
C ALA A 134 6.10 10.08 10.65
N ASN A 135 6.26 9.98 11.97
CA ASN A 135 7.53 10.23 12.65
C ASN A 135 8.62 9.24 12.20
N ARG A 136 8.28 7.95 12.09
CA ARG A 136 9.23 6.95 11.60
C ARG A 136 9.64 7.20 10.17
N ILE A 137 8.67 7.45 9.27
CA ILE A 137 8.98 7.71 7.85
C ILE A 137 9.90 8.92 7.71
N VAL A 138 9.59 10.04 8.37
CA VAL A 138 10.40 11.27 8.27
C VAL A 138 11.80 11.11 8.88
N ASN A 139 11.95 10.30 9.91
CA ASN A 139 13.25 10.11 10.58
C ASN A 139 14.09 8.98 9.93
N GLU A 140 13.49 7.94 9.42
CA GLU A 140 14.18 6.76 8.89
C GLU A 140 14.39 6.82 7.37
N VAL A 141 13.53 7.55 6.61
CA VAL A 141 13.63 7.67 5.15
C VAL A 141 14.16 9.03 4.74
N ILE A 142 15.45 9.11 4.45
CA ILE A 142 16.21 10.38 4.26
C ILE A 142 15.59 11.32 3.21
N SER A 143 14.96 10.79 2.17
CA SER A 143 14.40 11.58 1.06
C SER A 143 12.95 12.02 1.30
N VAL A 144 12.40 11.88 2.51
CA VAL A 144 11.02 12.24 2.86
C VAL A 144 11.01 13.30 3.95
N ASN A 145 10.19 14.33 3.77
CA ASN A 145 10.01 15.38 4.78
C ASN A 145 8.54 15.62 5.17
N ARG A 146 7.61 14.87 4.59
CA ARG A 146 6.18 15.04 4.83
C ARG A 146 5.41 13.75 4.60
N VAL A 147 4.48 13.47 5.49
CA VAL A 147 3.48 12.41 5.33
C VAL A 147 2.10 13.03 5.33
N VAL A 148 1.25 12.63 4.39
CA VAL A 148 -0.16 13.01 4.30
C VAL A 148 -1.03 11.77 4.32
N TYR A 149 -2.26 11.88 4.80
CA TYR A 149 -3.21 10.77 4.84
C TYR A 149 -4.34 11.00 3.83
N ASP A 150 -4.56 10.06 2.93
CA ASP A 150 -5.64 10.13 1.96
C ASP A 150 -6.95 9.62 2.57
N ILE A 151 -7.91 10.56 2.72
CA ILE A 151 -9.24 10.32 3.31
C ILE A 151 -10.34 10.22 2.25
N THR A 152 -9.99 9.91 1.01
CA THR A 152 -10.95 9.82 -0.10
C THR A 152 -11.57 8.44 -0.18
N SER A 153 -12.89 8.37 -0.30
CA SER A 153 -13.62 7.11 -0.50
C SER A 153 -13.62 6.69 -1.98
N LYS A 154 -13.89 5.44 -2.25
CA LYS A 154 -14.14 4.91 -3.59
C LYS A 154 -15.63 4.53 -3.72
N PRO A 155 -16.41 5.14 -4.64
CA PRO A 155 -16.08 6.29 -5.46
C PRO A 155 -15.97 7.60 -4.63
N PRO A 156 -15.46 8.75 -5.16
CA PRO A 156 -14.98 8.95 -6.54
C PRO A 156 -13.53 8.54 -6.77
N GLY A 157 -12.72 8.37 -5.72
CA GLY A 157 -11.34 7.91 -5.86
C GLY A 157 -11.25 6.43 -6.22
N THR A 158 -10.03 5.96 -6.47
CA THR A 158 -9.69 4.53 -6.57
C THR A 158 -8.95 4.08 -5.31
N ILE A 159 -8.70 2.79 -5.15
CA ILE A 159 -7.86 2.29 -4.06
C ILE A 159 -6.41 2.61 -4.36
N GLU A 160 -5.88 2.11 -5.47
CA GLU A 160 -4.56 2.51 -5.97
C GLU A 160 -4.65 3.88 -6.65
N TRP A 161 -3.55 4.60 -6.73
CA TRP A 161 -3.50 5.96 -7.27
C TRP A 161 -3.19 5.99 -8.77
N GLU A 162 -2.70 4.89 -9.32
CA GLU A 162 -2.39 4.76 -10.76
C GLU A 162 -2.80 3.38 -11.30
#